data_d0dd261a6681c8f4bf5510599bada0e3
#
_entry.id   d0dd261a6681c8f4bf5510599bada0e3
#
_cell.length_a   1.000
_cell.length_b   1.000
_cell.length_c   1.000
_cell.angle_alpha   90.00
_cell.angle_beta   90.00
_cell.angle_gamma   90.00
#
_symmetry.space_group_name_H-M   'P 1'
#
loop_
_entity.id
_entity.type
_entity.pdbx_description
1 polymer ?
#
loop_
_entity_poly.entity_id
_entity_poly.type
_entity_poly.pdbx_seq_one_letter_code
_entity_poly.pdbx_strand_id
1 'polypeptide(L)' 'MEASKRICPNCGRKMKQQFIGLFHCKCGTSWRRDIGFFERTPDMVFSLERKKVGNKVKQLPTIRHK' A
#
# COMPACT_ATOMS: atom_id res chain seq x y z
N MET A 1 1.32 -17.93 -3.14
CA MET A 1 1.00 -17.31 -3.00
C MET A 1 0.73 -16.18 -3.63
N GLU A 2 -0.07 -15.74 -3.75
CA GLU A 2 -0.53 -14.88 -4.46
C GLU A 2 -0.79 -13.65 -3.81
N ALA A 3 -0.21 -13.37 -2.74
CA ALA A 3 -0.39 -12.17 -2.00
C ALA A 3 -0.08 -10.92 -2.80
N SER A 4 0.68 -11.07 -3.86
CA SER A 4 1.02 -9.94 -4.70
C SER A 4 -0.07 -9.62 -5.72
N LYS A 5 -1.12 -10.41 -5.79
CA LYS A 5 -2.15 -10.16 -6.78
C LYS A 5 -3.46 -9.88 -6.09
N ARG A 6 -3.79 -8.62 -5.91
CA ARG A 6 -5.05 -8.26 -5.31
C ARG A 6 -5.95 -7.64 -6.36
N ILE A 7 -7.23 -7.94 -6.25
CA ILE A 7 -8.24 -7.42 -7.17
C ILE A 7 -8.93 -6.26 -6.49
N CYS A 8 -8.98 -5.14 -7.17
CA CYS A 8 -9.66 -3.98 -6.66
C CYS A 8 -11.17 -4.23 -6.61
N PRO A 9 -11.83 -4.03 -5.46
CA PRO A 9 -13.26 -4.25 -5.36
C PRO A 9 -14.09 -3.19 -6.08
N ASN A 10 -13.46 -2.07 -6.44
CA ASN A 10 -14.18 -0.98 -7.07
C ASN A 10 -14.23 -1.13 -8.59
N CYS A 11 -13.14 -1.49 -9.22
CA CYS A 11 -13.10 -1.60 -10.68
C CYS A 11 -12.81 -3.02 -11.18
N GLY A 12 -12.49 -3.95 -10.29
CA GLY A 12 -12.24 -5.34 -10.67
C GLY A 12 -10.91 -5.62 -11.34
N ARG A 13 -10.03 -4.63 -11.38
CA ARG A 13 -8.72 -4.80 -12.01
C ARG A 13 -7.68 -5.23 -10.99
N LYS A 14 -6.61 -5.80 -11.48
CA LYS A 14 -5.51 -6.20 -10.61
C LYS A 14 -4.78 -4.96 -10.10
N MET A 15 -4.54 -4.92 -8.82
CA MET A 15 -3.80 -3.83 -8.19
C MET A 15 -2.31 -4.07 -8.32
N LYS A 16 -1.54 -2.98 -8.38
CA LYS A 16 -0.09 -3.07 -8.44
C LYS A 16 0.49 -2.85 -7.06
N GLN A 17 1.49 -3.63 -6.73
CA GLN A 17 2.19 -3.46 -5.47
C GLN A 17 3.15 -2.28 -5.58
N GLN A 18 2.95 -1.28 -4.73
CA GLN A 18 3.83 -0.13 -4.68
C GLN A 18 4.99 -0.38 -3.71
N PHE A 19 4.65 -0.84 -2.52
CA PHE A 19 5.64 -1.23 -1.51
C PHE A 19 5.15 -2.52 -0.86
N ILE A 20 5.96 -3.14 -0.03
CA ILE A 20 5.56 -4.33 0.70
C ILE A 20 4.37 -3.96 1.58
N GLY A 21 3.25 -4.62 1.37
CA GLY A 21 2.02 -4.39 2.12
C GLY A 21 1.20 -3.20 1.65
N LEU A 22 1.53 -2.62 0.50
CA LEU A 22 0.78 -1.49 -0.04
C LEU A 22 0.56 -1.70 -1.53
N PHE A 23 -0.70 -1.68 -1.94
CA PHE A 23 -1.08 -1.87 -3.33
C PHE A 23 -1.90 -0.68 -3.81
N HIS A 24 -1.78 -0.36 -5.06
CA HIS A 24 -2.52 0.74 -5.70
C HIS A 24 -3.27 0.24 -6.91
N CYS A 25 -4.44 0.83 -7.14
CA CYS A 25 -5.21 0.59 -8.34
C CYS A 25 -5.34 1.90 -9.14
N LYS A 26 -5.50 1.78 -10.45
CA LYS A 26 -5.64 2.93 -11.30
C LYS A 26 -6.88 3.76 -11.00
N CYS A 27 -7.91 3.15 -10.45
CA CYS A 27 -9.17 3.85 -10.17
C CYS A 27 -9.08 4.74 -8.92
N GLY A 28 -7.98 4.72 -8.21
CA GLY A 28 -7.82 5.52 -7.01
C GLY A 28 -7.96 4.76 -5.72
N THR A 29 -8.27 3.47 -5.79
CA THR A 29 -8.38 2.63 -4.62
C THR A 29 -7.02 2.04 -4.28
N SER A 30 -6.73 1.96 -3.00
CA SER A 30 -5.48 1.37 -2.53
C SER A 30 -5.79 0.37 -1.43
N TRP A 31 -4.85 -0.49 -1.16
CA TRP A 31 -4.97 -1.45 -0.09
C TRP A 31 -3.70 -1.44 0.73
N ARG A 32 -3.85 -1.37 2.04
CA ARG A 32 -2.72 -1.43 2.95
C ARG A 32 -2.98 -2.53 3.97
N ARG A 33 -1.94 -3.28 4.27
CA ARG A 33 -2.06 -4.43 5.15
C ARG A 33 -2.68 -4.09 6.51
N ASP A 34 -2.40 -2.89 7.02
CA ASP A 34 -2.88 -2.50 8.34
C ASP A 34 -4.33 -2.03 8.35
N ILE A 35 -4.77 -1.38 7.28
CA ILE A 35 -6.07 -0.72 7.25
C ILE A 35 -7.01 -1.26 6.19
N GLY A 36 -6.55 -2.12 5.29
CA GLY A 36 -7.36 -2.69 4.24
C GLY A 36 -7.52 -1.74 3.06
N PHE A 37 -8.68 -1.79 2.39
CA PHE A 37 -8.92 -0.96 1.23
C PHE A 37 -9.27 0.48 1.64
N PHE A 38 -8.75 1.42 0.93
CA PHE A 38 -9.05 2.82 1.15
C PHE A 38 -8.92 3.60 -0.14
N GLU A 39 -9.50 4.78 -0.18
CA GLU A 39 -9.47 5.62 -1.36
C GLU A 39 -8.35 6.65 -1.22
N ARG A 40 -7.56 6.79 -2.27
CA ARG A 40 -6.47 7.75 -2.25
C ARG A 40 -7.01 9.16 -2.46
N THR A 41 -6.39 10.12 -1.77
CA THR A 41 -6.71 11.53 -1.92
C THR A 41 -5.48 12.26 -2.46
N PRO A 42 -5.65 13.44 -3.08
CA PRO A 42 -4.49 14.15 -3.67
C PRO A 42 -3.47 14.63 -2.66
N ASP A 43 -3.85 14.75 -1.39
CA ASP A 43 -2.94 15.18 -0.36
C ASP A 43 -2.13 14.04 0.25
N MET A 44 -2.39 12.81 -0.13
CA MET A 44 -1.65 11.68 0.40
C MET A 44 -0.29 11.57 -0.27
N VAL A 45 0.74 11.38 0.53
CA VAL A 45 2.09 11.14 0.06
C VAL A 45 2.53 9.80 0.61
N PHE A 46 2.88 8.89 -0.28
CA PHE A 46 3.28 7.55 0.12
C PHE A 46 4.80 7.47 0.19
N SER A 47 5.31 6.90 1.24
CA SER A 47 6.75 6.74 1.41
C SER A 47 7.06 5.42 2.10
N LEU A 48 8.32 5.04 2.06
CA LEU A 48 8.77 3.80 2.66
C LEU A 48 9.71 4.16 3.81
N GLU A 49 9.35 3.73 5.00
CA GLU A 49 10.20 3.96 6.17
C GLU A 49 10.95 2.70 6.52
N ARG A 50 12.19 2.87 6.92
CA ARG A 50 12.99 1.76 7.41
C ARG A 50 13.03 1.83 8.93
N LYS A 51 12.71 0.72 9.56
CA LYS A 51 12.74 0.65 11.00
C LYS A 51 13.65 -0.49 11.42
N LYS A 52 14.62 -0.20 12.26
CA LYS A 52 15.54 -1.21 12.73
C LYS A 52 14.97 -1.86 13.98
N VAL A 53 14.80 -3.16 13.94
CA VAL A 53 14.29 -3.92 15.08
C VAL A 53 15.32 -5.02 15.35
N GLY A 54 16.06 -4.89 16.42
CA GLY A 54 17.13 -5.83 16.73
C GLY A 54 18.21 -5.77 15.67
N ASN A 55 18.52 -6.89 15.04
CA ASN A 55 19.52 -6.95 13.99
C ASN A 55 18.90 -6.89 12.59
N LYS A 56 17.60 -6.64 12.49
CA LYS A 56 16.92 -6.66 11.20
C LYS A 56 16.34 -5.30 10.89
N VAL A 57 16.32 -4.96 9.62
CA VAL A 57 15.69 -3.74 9.15
C VAL A 57 14.38 -4.09 8.46
N LYS A 58 13.29 -3.51 8.93
CA LYS A 58 11.99 -3.71 8.31
C LYS A 58 11.61 -2.46 7.54
N GLN A 59 11.03 -2.66 6.37
CA GLN A 59 10.53 -1.57 5.55
C GLN A 59 9.02 -1.55 5.66
N LEU A 60 8.48 -0.39 6.05
CA LEU A 60 7.05 -0.25 6.25
C LEU A 60 6.54 0.90 5.39
N PRO A 61 5.45 0.70 4.66
CA PRO A 61 4.87 1.79 3.91
C PRO A 61 4.17 2.76 4.85
N THR A 62 4.37 4.05 4.60
CA THR A 62 3.74 5.08 5.41
C THR A 62 2.96 6.02 4.51
N ILE A 63 1.91 6.61 5.05
CA ILE A 63 1.08 7.55 4.35
C ILE A 63 1.11 8.85 5.12
N ARG A 64 1.48 9.92 4.44
CA ARG A 64 1.49 11.24 5.04
C ARG A 64 0.49 12.11 4.31
N HIS A 65 0.00 13.13 4.98
CA HIS A 65 -0.91 14.08 4.39
C HIS A 65 -0.22 15.43 4.29
N LYS A 66 -0.35 16.07 3.18
CA LYS A 66 0.22 17.40 2.98
C LYS A 66 -0.50 18.46 3.81
#